data_f482235087efe80d1226187ff1fd0413
#
_entry.id   f482235087efe80d1226187ff1fd0413
#
_cell.length_a   1.000
_cell.length_b   1.000
_cell.length_c   1.000
_cell.angle_alpha   90.00
_cell.angle_beta   90.00
_cell.angle_gamma   90.00
#
_symmetry.space_group_name_H-M   'P 1'
#
loop_
_entity.id
_entity.type
_entity.pdbx_description
1 polymer ?
#
loop_
_entity_poly.entity_id
_entity_poly.type
_entity_poly.pdbx_seq_one_letter_code
_entity_poly.pdbx_strand_id
1 'polypeptide(L)'
;MQTTTINQDTKWVLDPTHSEVYFKVKHLMISTVTGQFKKFTGSVETDGDDFSTAKIQFAANVDSISTNNEQRDAHLKNGDFFDADNHPRLIFDGDKLEKIDDEEYALYGTLTIRGTSKRVKLNVQFGGLTNDPWGNTRAGFSVSGKIDRDDYGVSFGAVTETGGLLLGNEVKVFAEVQFVKQEVLEEVA
;
A
#
# COMPACT_ATOMS: atom_id res chain seq x y z
N MET A 1 3.54 9.35 -43.46
CA MET A 1 4.54 9.42 -42.37
C MET A 1 3.90 8.84 -41.12
N GLN A 2 4.26 7.62 -40.73
CA GLN A 2 3.80 7.02 -39.50
C GLN A 2 4.63 7.62 -38.38
N THR A 3 4.00 8.38 -37.50
CA THR A 3 4.62 8.86 -36.28
C THR A 3 4.73 7.67 -35.33
N THR A 4 5.90 7.11 -35.21
CA THR A 4 6.21 6.11 -34.19
C THR A 4 6.16 6.83 -32.85
N THR A 5 5.09 6.66 -32.12
CA THR A 5 5.01 7.08 -30.72
C THR A 5 5.96 6.16 -29.96
N ILE A 6 7.12 6.67 -29.58
CA ILE A 6 8.02 5.97 -28.67
C ILE A 6 7.32 6.04 -27.30
N ASN A 7 6.72 4.93 -26.88
CA ASN A 7 6.27 4.76 -25.50
C ASN A 7 7.51 4.86 -24.63
N GLN A 8 7.67 5.95 -23.90
CA GLN A 8 8.72 6.08 -22.90
C GLN A 8 8.18 5.53 -21.58
N ASP A 9 8.44 4.24 -21.34
CA ASP A 9 8.16 3.64 -20.03
C ASP A 9 8.91 4.43 -18.96
N THR A 10 8.18 5.13 -18.12
CA THR A 10 8.73 5.89 -17.01
C THR A 10 8.57 5.08 -15.74
N LYS A 11 9.67 4.91 -15.01
CA LYS A 11 9.69 4.22 -13.73
C LYS A 11 9.77 5.24 -12.59
N TRP A 12 8.93 5.02 -11.60
CA TRP A 12 8.91 5.76 -10.34
C TRP A 12 9.21 4.80 -9.20
N VAL A 13 10.08 5.19 -8.28
CA VAL A 13 10.44 4.37 -7.12
C VAL A 13 9.99 5.07 -5.85
N LEU A 14 9.36 4.32 -4.96
CA LEU A 14 8.90 4.81 -3.68
C LEU A 14 10.08 5.24 -2.81
N ASP A 15 9.96 6.44 -2.24
CA ASP A 15 10.90 6.96 -1.25
C ASP A 15 10.40 6.63 0.17
N PRO A 16 10.96 5.62 0.84
CA PRO A 16 10.48 5.20 2.15
C PRO A 16 10.74 6.22 3.25
N THR A 17 11.67 7.16 3.03
CA THR A 17 12.00 8.20 4.00
C THR A 17 10.88 9.24 4.13
N HIS A 18 10.16 9.47 3.02
CA HIS A 18 9.04 10.43 2.95
C HIS A 18 7.70 9.72 2.72
N SER A 19 7.59 8.49 3.16
CA SER A 19 6.36 7.70 3.00
C SER A 19 5.99 6.99 4.28
N GLU A 20 4.69 6.79 4.49
CA GLU A 20 4.13 6.08 5.63
C GLU A 20 3.05 5.12 5.17
N VAL A 21 3.02 3.93 5.74
CA VAL A 21 1.99 2.91 5.49
C VAL A 21 1.46 2.43 6.84
N TYR A 22 0.18 2.64 7.08
CA TYR A 22 -0.43 2.33 8.35
C TYR A 22 -1.88 1.84 8.21
N PHE A 23 -2.39 1.26 9.28
CA PHE A 23 -3.75 0.75 9.35
C PHE A 23 -4.39 1.06 10.70
N LYS A 24 -5.72 1.01 10.73
CA LYS A 24 -6.52 1.21 11.92
C LYS A 24 -7.56 0.12 12.06
N VAL A 25 -7.72 -0.40 13.27
CA VAL A 25 -8.69 -1.43 13.58
C VAL A 25 -9.36 -1.12 14.93
N LYS A 26 -10.64 -1.44 15.06
CA LYS A 26 -11.38 -1.29 16.33
C LYS A 26 -10.99 -2.39 17.31
N HIS A 27 -10.75 -1.97 18.57
CA HIS A 27 -10.55 -2.86 19.71
C HIS A 27 -11.72 -2.69 20.68
N LEU A 28 -12.35 -3.79 21.05
CA LEU A 28 -13.58 -3.84 21.85
C LEU A 28 -14.71 -2.96 21.31
N MET A 29 -14.65 -2.55 20.04
CA MET A 29 -15.55 -1.62 19.36
C MET A 29 -15.62 -0.21 19.98
N ILE A 30 -14.76 0.12 20.95
CA ILE A 30 -14.75 1.40 21.68
C ILE A 30 -13.48 2.23 21.45
N SER A 31 -12.38 1.63 21.03
CA SER A 31 -11.13 2.33 20.76
C SER A 31 -10.53 1.87 19.43
N THR A 32 -9.53 2.60 18.96
CA THR A 32 -8.86 2.31 17.70
C THR A 32 -7.38 2.04 17.96
N VAL A 33 -6.90 0.89 17.48
CA VAL A 33 -5.46 0.57 17.41
C VAL A 33 -4.95 0.99 16.05
N THR A 34 -3.86 1.74 16.05
CA THR A 34 -3.12 2.10 14.82
C THR A 34 -1.84 1.30 14.78
N GLY A 35 -1.60 0.62 13.66
CA GLY A 35 -0.35 -0.06 13.36
C GLY A 35 0.27 0.48 12.08
N GLN A 36 1.58 0.31 11.93
CA GLN A 36 2.32 0.71 10.73
C GLN A 36 3.31 -0.38 10.32
N PHE A 37 3.66 -0.39 9.04
CA PHE A 37 4.79 -1.14 8.52
C PHE A 37 5.96 -0.19 8.33
N LYS A 38 7.11 -0.50 8.93
CA LYS A 38 8.30 0.39 8.89
C LYS A 38 9.23 0.09 7.72
N LYS A 39 9.09 -1.10 7.10
CA LYS A 39 9.90 -1.51 5.95
C LYS A 39 8.99 -1.92 4.81
N PHE A 40 9.05 -1.17 3.74
CA PHE A 40 8.27 -1.39 2.53
C PHE A 40 9.02 -0.87 1.31
N THR A 41 8.63 -1.37 0.15
CA THR A 41 9.14 -0.95 -1.16
C THR A 41 7.97 -0.78 -2.11
N GLY A 42 8.17 0.01 -3.14
CA GLY A 42 7.16 0.18 -4.17
C GLY A 42 7.74 0.77 -5.45
N SER A 43 7.09 0.49 -6.55
CA SER A 43 7.38 1.08 -7.84
C SER A 43 6.12 1.28 -8.66
N VAL A 44 6.16 2.27 -9.52
CA VAL A 44 5.10 2.57 -10.49
C VAL A 44 5.74 2.69 -11.87
N GLU A 45 5.16 2.05 -12.86
CA GLU A 45 5.51 2.19 -14.27
C GLU A 45 4.38 2.91 -14.99
N THR A 46 4.71 3.96 -15.74
CA THR A 46 3.75 4.79 -16.47
C THR A 46 4.21 5.06 -17.88
N ASP A 47 3.30 5.44 -18.77
CA ASP A 47 3.64 6.03 -20.06
C ASP A 47 3.87 7.53 -19.86
N GLY A 48 5.15 7.92 -19.81
CA GLY A 48 5.53 9.27 -19.43
C GLY A 48 5.01 9.66 -18.04
N ASP A 49 4.36 10.80 -17.94
CA ASP A 49 3.76 11.31 -16.69
C ASP A 49 2.25 11.01 -16.59
N ASP A 50 1.74 10.11 -17.43
CA ASP A 50 0.33 9.69 -17.41
C ASP A 50 0.10 8.56 -16.40
N PHE A 51 -0.32 8.91 -15.18
CA PHE A 51 -0.62 7.96 -14.12
C PHE A 51 -1.87 7.10 -14.40
N SER A 52 -2.70 7.43 -15.38
CA SER A 52 -3.81 6.55 -15.77
C SER A 52 -3.35 5.21 -16.37
N THR A 53 -2.10 5.18 -16.84
CA THR A 53 -1.45 3.97 -17.37
C THR A 53 -0.69 3.16 -16.31
N ALA A 54 -0.74 3.59 -15.06
CA ALA A 54 0.11 3.08 -13.98
C ALA A 54 -0.05 1.57 -13.75
N LYS A 55 1.10 0.90 -13.68
CA LYS A 55 1.26 -0.44 -13.10
C LYS A 55 2.03 -0.30 -11.81
N ILE A 56 1.44 -0.77 -10.71
CA ILE A 56 1.92 -0.51 -9.36
C ILE A 56 2.32 -1.82 -8.72
N GLN A 57 3.52 -1.84 -8.14
CA GLN A 57 3.99 -2.92 -7.28
C GLN A 57 4.35 -2.36 -5.92
N PHE A 58 3.85 -2.99 -4.87
CA PHE A 58 4.14 -2.62 -3.50
C PHE A 58 4.33 -3.88 -2.64
N ALA A 59 5.28 -3.84 -1.74
CA ALA A 59 5.48 -4.89 -0.75
C ALA A 59 5.87 -4.29 0.61
N ALA A 60 5.25 -4.79 1.68
CA ALA A 60 5.61 -4.45 3.05
C ALA A 60 6.11 -5.70 3.78
N ASN A 61 7.18 -5.54 4.57
CA ASN A 61 7.69 -6.61 5.42
C ASN A 61 6.79 -6.76 6.64
N VAL A 62 6.24 -7.93 6.84
CA VAL A 62 5.37 -8.23 7.99
C VAL A 62 6.13 -8.08 9.32
N ASP A 63 7.41 -8.46 9.37
CA ASP A 63 8.25 -8.28 10.55
C ASP A 63 8.46 -6.83 10.97
N SER A 64 8.22 -5.89 10.07
CA SER A 64 8.35 -4.46 10.37
C SER A 64 7.11 -3.83 11.00
N ILE A 65 6.07 -4.62 11.27
CA ILE A 65 4.83 -4.14 11.89
C ILE A 65 5.10 -3.56 13.28
N SER A 66 4.52 -2.42 13.57
CA SER A 66 4.61 -1.76 14.86
C SER A 66 3.27 -1.14 15.26
N THR A 67 2.80 -1.47 16.43
CA THR A 67 1.65 -0.83 17.08
C THR A 67 2.07 -0.09 18.36
N ASN A 68 3.39 0.17 18.53
CA ASN A 68 4.00 0.75 19.73
C ASN A 68 3.79 -0.09 21.01
N ASN A 69 3.69 -1.41 20.84
CA ASN A 69 3.59 -2.38 21.93
C ASN A 69 4.26 -3.69 21.46
N GLU A 70 5.42 -3.99 22.04
CA GLU A 70 6.26 -5.13 21.61
C GLU A 70 5.54 -6.48 21.74
N GLN A 71 4.77 -6.66 22.81
CA GLN A 71 4.06 -7.92 23.05
C GLN A 71 2.95 -8.12 22.02
N ARG A 72 2.19 -7.07 21.72
CA ARG A 72 1.17 -7.10 20.68
C ARG A 72 1.80 -7.31 19.29
N ASP A 73 2.90 -6.63 18.99
CA ASP A 73 3.60 -6.76 17.71
C ASP A 73 4.12 -8.20 17.51
N ALA A 74 4.66 -8.83 18.57
CA ALA A 74 5.08 -10.23 18.52
C ALA A 74 3.88 -11.17 18.25
N HIS A 75 2.72 -10.92 18.84
CA HIS A 75 1.50 -11.68 18.59
C HIS A 75 0.99 -11.51 17.17
N LEU A 76 1.02 -10.28 16.63
CA LEU A 76 0.62 -10.01 15.24
C LEU A 76 1.47 -10.76 14.20
N LYS A 77 2.74 -11.04 14.51
CA LYS A 77 3.66 -11.74 13.62
C LYS A 77 3.47 -13.25 13.62
N ASN A 78 2.86 -13.81 14.66
CA ASN A 78 2.73 -15.28 14.78
C ASN A 78 1.56 -15.84 13.95
N GLY A 79 1.38 -17.16 14.02
CA GLY A 79 0.38 -17.90 13.24
C GLY A 79 -1.08 -17.53 13.50
N ASP A 80 -1.38 -16.84 14.61
CA ASP A 80 -2.72 -16.35 14.92
C ASP A 80 -3.15 -15.20 14.00
N PHE A 81 -2.17 -14.44 13.49
CA PHE A 81 -2.42 -13.26 12.64
C PHE A 81 -1.72 -13.37 11.29
N PHE A 82 -0.59 -12.71 11.11
CA PHE A 82 0.07 -12.61 9.81
C PHE A 82 0.92 -13.82 9.44
N ASP A 83 1.34 -14.61 10.42
CA ASP A 83 2.22 -15.78 10.19
C ASP A 83 3.47 -15.38 9.38
N ALA A 84 4.25 -14.48 9.94
CA ALA A 84 5.40 -13.84 9.27
C ALA A 84 6.47 -14.86 8.82
N ASP A 85 6.62 -15.97 9.52
CA ASP A 85 7.60 -17.02 9.19
C ASP A 85 7.27 -17.68 7.85
N ASN A 86 5.98 -17.91 7.56
CA ASN A 86 5.52 -18.52 6.32
C ASN A 86 5.13 -17.47 5.27
N HIS A 87 4.74 -16.27 5.70
CA HIS A 87 4.26 -15.18 4.86
C HIS A 87 4.98 -13.86 5.22
N PRO A 88 6.26 -13.71 4.86
CA PRO A 88 7.08 -12.59 5.31
C PRO A 88 6.70 -11.25 4.71
N ARG A 89 5.88 -11.24 3.67
CA ARG A 89 5.48 -10.00 2.97
C ARG A 89 3.98 -9.93 2.71
N LEU A 90 3.45 -8.73 2.84
CA LEU A 90 2.20 -8.29 2.27
C LEU A 90 2.52 -7.69 0.90
N ILE A 91 1.74 -8.03 -0.14
CA ILE A 91 1.99 -7.62 -1.53
C ILE A 91 0.73 -6.98 -2.10
N PHE A 92 0.90 -5.89 -2.83
CA PHE A 92 -0.15 -5.27 -3.62
C PHE A 92 0.33 -5.05 -5.06
N ASP A 93 -0.41 -5.60 -6.01
CA ASP A 93 -0.22 -5.42 -7.43
C ASP A 93 -1.39 -4.62 -8.00
N GLY A 94 -1.15 -3.32 -8.27
CA GLY A 94 -2.14 -2.42 -8.86
C GLY A 94 -2.05 -2.42 -10.38
N ASP A 95 -3.17 -2.61 -11.04
CA ASP A 95 -3.24 -2.75 -12.50
C ASP A 95 -4.17 -1.74 -13.18
N LYS A 96 -4.92 -0.96 -12.41
CA LYS A 96 -5.83 0.06 -12.94
C LYS A 96 -5.92 1.24 -12.00
N LEU A 97 -5.54 2.41 -12.49
CA LEU A 97 -5.75 3.70 -11.82
C LEU A 97 -6.74 4.52 -12.64
N GLU A 98 -7.99 4.55 -12.20
CA GLU A 98 -9.08 5.21 -12.90
C GLU A 98 -9.25 6.64 -12.38
N LYS A 99 -9.12 7.63 -13.26
CA LYS A 99 -9.34 9.03 -12.91
C LYS A 99 -10.82 9.27 -12.65
N ILE A 100 -11.14 9.85 -11.50
CA ILE A 100 -12.50 10.28 -11.11
C ILE A 100 -12.64 11.77 -11.39
N ASP A 101 -11.69 12.58 -10.94
CA ASP A 101 -11.56 14.01 -11.25
C ASP A 101 -10.08 14.41 -11.31
N ASP A 102 -9.76 15.70 -11.19
CA ASP A 102 -8.38 16.17 -11.37
C ASP A 102 -7.43 15.74 -10.25
N GLU A 103 -7.94 15.42 -9.07
CA GLU A 103 -7.14 15.00 -7.90
C GLU A 103 -7.47 13.59 -7.40
N GLU A 104 -8.66 13.07 -7.73
CA GLU A 104 -9.14 11.80 -7.20
C GLU A 104 -9.08 10.68 -8.22
N TYR A 105 -8.60 9.52 -7.77
CA TYR A 105 -8.52 8.28 -8.55
C TYR A 105 -9.06 7.09 -7.75
N ALA A 106 -9.56 6.10 -8.48
CA ALA A 106 -9.84 4.77 -7.94
C ALA A 106 -8.72 3.82 -8.39
N LEU A 107 -8.04 3.22 -7.42
CA LEU A 107 -6.98 2.24 -7.65
C LEU A 107 -7.54 0.84 -7.44
N TYR A 108 -7.43 0.01 -8.47
CA TYR A 108 -7.79 -1.40 -8.43
C TYR A 108 -6.53 -2.25 -8.48
N GLY A 109 -6.52 -3.32 -7.72
CA GLY A 109 -5.40 -4.23 -7.70
C GLY A 109 -5.69 -5.47 -6.86
N THR A 110 -4.69 -6.33 -6.80
CA THR A 110 -4.73 -7.56 -6.00
C THR A 110 -3.88 -7.38 -4.75
N LEU A 111 -4.50 -7.50 -3.59
CA LEU A 111 -3.85 -7.48 -2.29
C LEU A 111 -3.68 -8.92 -1.80
N THR A 112 -2.45 -9.29 -1.47
CA THR A 112 -2.11 -10.60 -0.93
C THR A 112 -1.62 -10.44 0.50
N ILE A 113 -2.33 -11.06 1.43
CA ILE A 113 -1.99 -11.14 2.86
C ILE A 113 -2.07 -12.60 3.27
N ARG A 114 -1.07 -13.08 4.01
CA ARG A 114 -1.03 -14.46 4.51
C ARG A 114 -1.31 -15.51 3.41
N GLY A 115 -0.76 -15.29 2.21
CA GLY A 115 -0.91 -16.19 1.07
C GLY A 115 -2.28 -16.14 0.39
N THR A 116 -3.23 -15.35 0.87
CA THR A 116 -4.56 -15.17 0.26
C THR A 116 -4.61 -13.87 -0.53
N SER A 117 -5.02 -13.97 -1.78
CA SER A 117 -5.11 -12.84 -2.72
C SER A 117 -6.57 -12.46 -2.97
N LYS A 118 -6.87 -11.18 -2.85
CA LYS A 118 -8.21 -10.62 -3.12
C LYS A 118 -8.11 -9.36 -3.96
N ARG A 119 -9.07 -9.18 -4.84
CA ARG A 119 -9.23 -7.92 -5.58
C ARG A 119 -9.75 -6.84 -4.64
N VAL A 120 -9.09 -5.69 -4.63
CA VAL A 120 -9.48 -4.54 -3.81
C VAL A 120 -9.58 -3.27 -4.63
N LYS A 121 -10.38 -2.33 -4.13
CA LYS A 121 -10.48 -0.95 -4.63
C LYS A 121 -10.02 -0.01 -3.53
N LEU A 122 -9.08 0.87 -3.83
CA LEU A 122 -8.57 1.90 -2.93
C LEU A 122 -8.88 3.27 -3.51
N ASN A 123 -9.04 4.26 -2.63
CA ASN A 123 -9.16 5.66 -3.04
C ASN A 123 -7.76 6.28 -3.04
N VAL A 124 -7.46 7.05 -4.07
CA VAL A 124 -6.18 7.74 -4.22
C VAL A 124 -6.44 9.21 -4.47
N GLN A 125 -5.78 10.06 -3.69
CA GLN A 125 -5.71 11.48 -3.94
C GLN A 125 -4.31 11.83 -4.45
N PHE A 126 -4.24 12.47 -5.60
CA PHE A 126 -3.00 12.93 -6.20
C PHE A 126 -2.60 14.27 -5.60
N GLY A 127 -1.44 14.31 -4.96
CA GLY A 127 -0.91 15.51 -4.32
C GLY A 127 -0.10 16.42 -5.25
N GLY A 128 0.19 15.97 -6.47
CA GLY A 128 0.91 16.74 -7.47
C GLY A 128 2.31 16.22 -7.79
N LEU A 129 2.93 16.88 -8.76
CA LEU A 129 4.31 16.74 -9.18
C LEU A 129 5.11 17.94 -8.73
N THR A 130 6.34 17.72 -8.29
CA THR A 130 7.27 18.80 -7.96
C THR A 130 8.72 18.36 -8.21
N ASN A 131 9.60 19.33 -8.39
CA ASN A 131 11.03 19.08 -8.42
C ASN A 131 11.63 19.40 -7.04
N ASP A 132 12.43 18.49 -6.51
CA ASP A 132 13.17 18.74 -5.28
C ASP A 132 14.43 19.61 -5.53
N PRO A 133 15.07 20.13 -4.48
CA PRO A 133 16.28 20.96 -4.63
C PRO A 133 17.48 20.24 -5.27
N TRP A 134 17.43 18.91 -5.36
CA TRP A 134 18.50 18.08 -5.97
C TRP A 134 18.20 17.70 -7.41
N GLY A 135 17.11 18.21 -7.99
CA GLY A 135 16.73 18.00 -9.39
C GLY A 135 15.91 16.74 -9.66
N ASN A 136 15.44 16.03 -8.63
CA ASN A 136 14.56 14.89 -8.82
C ASN A 136 13.11 15.35 -9.00
N THR A 137 12.39 14.71 -9.91
CA THR A 137 10.94 14.87 -10.03
C THR A 137 10.26 13.90 -9.05
N ARG A 138 9.36 14.42 -8.23
CA ARG A 138 8.61 13.68 -7.21
C ARG A 138 7.12 13.75 -7.46
N ALA A 139 6.42 12.64 -7.20
CA ALA A 139 4.96 12.55 -7.22
C ALA A 139 4.46 12.14 -5.83
N GLY A 140 3.44 12.81 -5.31
CA GLY A 140 2.84 12.53 -4.01
C GLY A 140 1.42 11.99 -4.14
N PHE A 141 1.07 10.99 -3.31
CA PHE A 141 -0.25 10.38 -3.28
C PHE A 141 -0.67 10.05 -1.86
N SER A 142 -1.94 10.27 -1.56
CA SER A 142 -2.61 9.76 -0.36
C SER A 142 -3.54 8.63 -0.75
N VAL A 143 -3.37 7.46 -0.13
CA VAL A 143 -4.14 6.25 -0.42
C VAL A 143 -4.94 5.86 0.80
N SER A 144 -6.20 5.49 0.61
CA SER A 144 -7.06 5.00 1.68
C SER A 144 -8.01 3.92 1.19
N GLY A 145 -8.42 3.05 2.09
CA GLY A 145 -9.39 2.01 1.79
C GLY A 145 -9.78 1.22 3.02
N LYS A 146 -10.60 0.21 2.78
CA LYS A 146 -11.08 -0.72 3.80
C LYS A 146 -10.95 -2.13 3.29
N ILE A 147 -10.50 -3.03 4.17
CA ILE A 147 -10.47 -4.47 3.90
C ILE A 147 -11.13 -5.20 5.07
N ASP A 148 -11.63 -6.39 4.80
CA ASP A 148 -12.04 -7.34 5.84
C ASP A 148 -10.89 -8.31 6.09
N ARG A 149 -10.36 -8.34 7.32
CA ARG A 149 -9.24 -9.19 7.68
C ARG A 149 -9.55 -10.69 7.59
N ASP A 150 -10.83 -11.07 7.78
CA ASP A 150 -11.27 -12.46 7.68
C ASP A 150 -11.14 -12.99 6.23
N ASP A 151 -11.29 -12.13 5.24
CA ASP A 151 -11.09 -12.50 3.82
C ASP A 151 -9.68 -13.03 3.53
N TYR A 152 -8.71 -12.70 4.37
CA TYR A 152 -7.31 -13.12 4.24
C TYR A 152 -6.88 -14.18 5.25
N GLY A 153 -7.83 -14.74 6.00
CA GLY A 153 -7.53 -15.72 7.03
C GLY A 153 -6.84 -15.13 8.27
N VAL A 154 -6.83 -13.81 8.43
CA VAL A 154 -6.36 -13.11 9.64
C VAL A 154 -7.54 -13.00 10.61
N SER A 155 -8.04 -14.16 11.04
CA SER A 155 -9.35 -14.30 11.71
C SER A 155 -9.26 -14.50 13.21
N PHE A 156 -8.04 -14.45 13.81
CA PHE A 156 -7.92 -14.53 15.26
C PHE A 156 -8.81 -13.47 15.94
N GLY A 157 -9.66 -13.93 16.81
CA GLY A 157 -10.57 -13.08 17.56
C GLY A 157 -11.18 -13.83 18.72
N ALA A 158 -11.37 -13.13 19.83
CA ALA A 158 -12.14 -13.61 20.96
C ALA A 158 -13.47 -12.88 20.99
N VAL A 159 -14.51 -13.57 21.42
CA VAL A 159 -15.79 -12.97 21.79
C VAL A 159 -15.73 -12.60 23.26
N THR A 160 -16.15 -11.39 23.58
CA THR A 160 -16.23 -10.94 24.99
C THR A 160 -17.38 -11.68 25.70
N GLU A 161 -17.36 -11.68 27.04
CA GLU A 161 -18.42 -12.30 27.85
C GLU A 161 -19.82 -11.75 27.52
N THR A 162 -19.88 -10.53 27.01
CA THR A 162 -21.12 -9.85 26.60
C THR A 162 -21.51 -10.12 25.13
N GLY A 163 -20.77 -10.97 24.41
CA GLY A 163 -21.02 -11.32 23.02
C GLY A 163 -20.46 -10.32 21.98
N GLY A 164 -19.69 -9.32 22.41
CA GLY A 164 -19.02 -8.38 21.51
C GLY A 164 -17.72 -8.93 20.95
N LEU A 165 -17.22 -8.34 19.85
CA LEU A 165 -15.95 -8.70 19.25
C LEU A 165 -14.79 -8.00 19.97
N LEU A 166 -13.73 -8.76 20.31
CA LEU A 166 -12.49 -8.20 20.84
C LEU A 166 -11.80 -7.31 19.80
N LEU A 167 -11.83 -7.73 18.53
CA LEU A 167 -11.18 -7.06 17.41
C LEU A 167 -12.15 -6.95 16.23
N GLY A 168 -12.30 -5.76 15.67
CA GLY A 168 -13.14 -5.55 14.49
C GLY A 168 -12.58 -6.26 13.25
N ASN A 169 -13.46 -6.66 12.33
CA ASN A 169 -13.08 -7.30 11.08
C ASN A 169 -12.68 -6.28 10.01
N GLU A 170 -13.34 -5.12 10.00
CA GLU A 170 -12.97 -4.02 9.10
C GLU A 170 -11.66 -3.39 9.54
N VAL A 171 -10.68 -3.38 8.64
CA VAL A 171 -9.40 -2.70 8.80
C VAL A 171 -9.35 -1.55 7.80
N LYS A 172 -9.15 -0.34 8.30
CA LYS A 172 -8.89 0.83 7.46
C LYS A 172 -7.42 0.89 7.13
N VAL A 173 -7.08 1.02 5.87
CA VAL A 173 -5.70 1.08 5.37
C VAL A 173 -5.42 2.46 4.80
N PHE A 174 -4.18 2.93 5.03
CA PHE A 174 -3.72 4.25 4.62
C PHE A 174 -2.27 4.19 4.15
N ALA A 175 -1.94 4.98 3.14
CA ALA A 175 -0.57 5.22 2.75
C ALA A 175 -0.41 6.67 2.30
N GLU A 176 0.59 7.35 2.86
CA GLU A 176 1.09 8.63 2.38
C GLU A 176 2.40 8.34 1.69
N VAL A 177 2.48 8.50 0.38
CA VAL A 177 3.62 8.04 -0.40
C VAL A 177 4.16 9.10 -1.33
N GLN A 178 5.48 9.14 -1.43
CA GLN A 178 6.22 9.88 -2.44
C GLN A 178 6.99 8.91 -3.33
N PHE A 179 6.93 9.16 -4.62
CA PHE A 179 7.71 8.44 -5.62
C PHE A 179 8.68 9.39 -6.29
N VAL A 180 9.85 8.87 -6.60
CA VAL A 180 10.89 9.59 -7.34
C VAL A 180 10.98 9.02 -8.74
N LYS A 181 10.89 9.91 -9.74
CA LYS A 181 11.06 9.56 -11.14
C LYS A 181 12.49 9.09 -11.38
N GLN A 182 12.63 7.92 -12.00
CA GLN A 182 13.94 7.41 -12.38
C GLN A 182 14.32 7.97 -13.75
N GLU A 183 15.56 8.42 -13.88
CA GLU A 183 16.12 8.73 -15.20
C GLU A 183 16.33 7.42 -15.96
N VAL A 184 15.79 7.35 -17.17
CA VAL A 184 16.13 6.29 -18.10
C VAL A 184 17.53 6.62 -18.62
N LEU A 185 18.56 5.91 -18.14
CA LEU A 185 19.85 5.92 -18.79
C LEU A 185 19.65 5.22 -20.12
N GLU A 186 19.57 5.97 -21.22
CA GLU A 186 19.72 5.38 -22.56
C GLU A 186 21.12 4.74 -22.59
N GLU A 187 21.17 3.43 -22.65
CA GLU A 187 22.40 2.75 -23.06
C GLU A 187 22.73 3.23 -24.48
N VAL A 188 23.65 4.15 -24.55
CA VAL A 188 24.27 4.53 -25.83
C VAL A 188 25.09 3.33 -26.28
N ALA A 189 24.52 2.59 -27.22
CA ALA A 189 25.20 1.49 -27.89
C ALA A 189 26.35 2.02 -28.76
#